data_4fcd2e4b652b66d1607637d236ff2bad
#
_entry.id   4fcd2e4b652b66d1607637d236ff2bad
#
_cell.length_a   1.000
_cell.length_b   1.000
_cell.length_c   1.000
_cell.angle_alpha   90.00
_cell.angle_beta   90.00
_cell.angle_gamma   90.00
#
_symmetry.space_group_name_H-M   'P 1'
#
loop_
_entity.id
_entity.type
_entity.pdbx_description
1 polymer ?
#
loop_
_entity_poly.entity_id
_entity_poly.type
_entity_poly.pdbx_seq_one_letter_code
_entity_poly.pdbx_strand_id
1 'polypeptide(L)'
;MNRGSNNYFQDLTLKNDLDYYAAGSAGRAVTLQDKGTHTICNRVCLLSYQDTYYSDNDLCQHYFQDSEIHGTVDFICGDGDVWFERCRIVTEKRTANGSGRDVIAAPKTSKTDWGYVFNHCTIENLVSPFEYARGWHSVPRCIWLYTTLLSPEKLNPNRFDTHGMNTVTNVFKEYGTMDAQGNDITPKTNVLTFSMKRKKMENGEEVVTEQRHSDETIMKSEDAARYTMNNVFGNWHPDEIIKQVEKKVKKLKKRL
;
A
#
# COMPACT_ATOMS: atom_id res chain seq x y z
N MET A 1 11.53 -11.80 8.91
CA MET A 1 10.17 -12.05 9.43
C MET A 1 10.06 -11.53 10.86
N ASN A 2 9.14 -10.62 11.13
CA ASN A 2 8.78 -10.16 12.47
C ASN A 2 7.57 -10.95 12.98
N ARG A 3 7.62 -11.44 14.22
CA ARG A 3 6.50 -12.11 14.91
C ARG A 3 6.11 -11.43 16.21
N GLY A 4 6.87 -10.42 16.61
CA GLY A 4 6.59 -9.63 17.80
C GLY A 4 5.50 -8.61 17.54
N SER A 5 4.82 -8.17 18.59
CA SER A 5 3.91 -7.03 18.56
C SER A 5 4.49 -5.86 19.36
N ASN A 6 3.99 -4.65 19.12
CA ASN A 6 4.49 -3.41 19.71
C ASN A 6 5.97 -3.14 19.37
N ASN A 7 6.36 -3.39 18.11
CA ASN A 7 7.71 -3.15 17.64
C ASN A 7 7.89 -1.71 17.19
N TYR A 8 9.10 -1.20 17.38
CA TYR A 8 9.49 0.12 16.92
C TYR A 8 10.84 0.04 16.18
N PHE A 9 10.80 0.31 14.90
CA PHE A 9 11.98 0.40 14.02
C PHE A 9 12.22 1.84 13.65
N GLN A 10 13.46 2.30 13.77
CA GLN A 10 13.80 3.68 13.44
C GLN A 10 15.22 3.82 12.90
N ASP A 11 15.36 4.72 11.91
CA ASP A 11 16.64 5.14 11.35
C ASP A 11 17.50 3.96 10.85
N LEU A 12 16.87 3.02 10.13
CA LEU A 12 17.55 1.83 9.61
C LEU A 12 17.10 1.48 8.19
N THR A 13 17.96 0.75 7.49
CA THR A 13 17.65 0.17 6.19
C THR A 13 17.64 -1.35 6.30
N LEU A 14 16.58 -1.95 5.78
CA LEU A 14 16.48 -3.39 5.55
C LEU A 14 16.51 -3.65 4.04
N LYS A 15 17.31 -4.60 3.62
CA LYS A 15 17.46 -4.97 2.22
C LYS A 15 17.35 -6.49 2.05
N ASN A 16 16.62 -6.92 1.03
CA ASN A 16 16.69 -8.30 0.56
C ASN A 16 17.68 -8.38 -0.61
N ASP A 17 18.65 -9.28 -0.52
CA ASP A 17 19.75 -9.42 -1.48
C ASP A 17 19.49 -10.44 -2.59
N LEU A 18 18.23 -10.90 -2.77
CA LEU A 18 17.88 -11.77 -3.88
C LEU A 18 18.24 -11.10 -5.22
N ASP A 19 18.93 -11.82 -6.08
CA ASP A 19 19.07 -11.38 -7.48
C ASP A 19 17.72 -11.56 -8.20
N TYR A 20 16.90 -10.53 -8.11
CA TYR A 20 15.55 -10.51 -8.63
C TYR A 20 15.49 -10.80 -10.13
N TYR A 21 16.43 -10.24 -10.89
CA TYR A 21 16.43 -10.39 -12.35
C TYR A 21 16.87 -11.79 -12.79
N ALA A 22 17.75 -12.44 -12.04
CA ALA A 22 18.11 -13.84 -12.29
C ALA A 22 17.03 -14.83 -11.82
N ALA A 23 16.28 -14.48 -10.77
CA ALA A 23 15.24 -15.35 -10.21
C ALA A 23 13.99 -15.49 -11.11
N GLY A 24 13.76 -14.56 -12.05
CA GLY A 24 12.61 -14.57 -12.96
C GLY A 24 11.27 -14.59 -12.24
N SER A 25 10.37 -15.48 -12.63
CA SER A 25 9.01 -15.59 -12.04
C SER A 25 8.98 -16.04 -10.57
N ALA A 26 10.09 -16.55 -10.04
CA ALA A 26 10.23 -16.93 -8.62
C ALA A 26 10.71 -15.77 -7.72
N GLY A 27 10.85 -14.58 -8.27
CA GLY A 27 11.52 -13.42 -7.67
C GLY A 27 10.77 -12.72 -6.54
N ARG A 28 9.97 -13.41 -5.71
CA ARG A 28 9.45 -12.83 -4.48
C ARG A 28 10.59 -12.57 -3.51
N ALA A 29 10.73 -11.34 -3.07
CA ALA A 29 11.89 -10.89 -2.31
C ALA A 29 11.47 -10.04 -1.10
N VAL A 30 10.75 -10.66 -0.17
CA VAL A 30 10.22 -9.98 1.02
C VAL A 30 11.37 -9.47 1.89
N THR A 31 11.39 -8.18 2.16
CA THR A 31 12.32 -7.55 3.09
C THR A 31 11.78 -7.56 4.51
N LEU A 32 10.52 -7.17 4.68
CA LEU A 32 9.84 -7.21 5.97
C LEU A 32 8.50 -7.95 5.84
N GLN A 33 8.45 -9.19 6.33
CA GLN A 33 7.20 -9.89 6.58
C GLN A 33 6.81 -9.66 8.04
N ASP A 34 5.68 -9.02 8.27
CA ASP A 34 5.21 -8.68 9.61
C ASP A 34 3.95 -9.46 9.98
N LYS A 35 4.11 -10.38 10.94
CA LYS A 35 3.05 -11.21 11.52
C LYS A 35 2.56 -10.68 12.87
N GLY A 36 3.19 -9.63 13.36
CA GLY A 36 2.80 -8.96 14.60
C GLY A 36 1.63 -8.00 14.42
N THR A 37 1.44 -7.16 15.42
CA THR A 37 0.57 -5.99 15.34
C THR A 37 1.21 -4.82 16.09
N HIS A 38 0.75 -3.60 15.85
CA HIS A 38 1.29 -2.38 16.43
C HIS A 38 2.78 -2.20 16.12
N THR A 39 3.18 -2.43 14.87
CA THR A 39 4.54 -2.14 14.40
C THR A 39 4.62 -0.71 13.90
N ILE A 40 5.60 0.02 14.39
CA ILE A 40 5.94 1.38 13.94
C ILE A 40 7.27 1.34 13.20
N CYS A 41 7.27 1.88 11.97
CA CYS A 41 8.45 2.15 11.16
C CYS A 41 8.60 3.66 10.99
N ASN A 42 9.62 4.27 11.62
CA ASN A 42 9.90 5.69 11.57
C ASN A 42 11.26 5.93 10.89
N ARG A 43 11.27 6.53 9.70
CA ARG A 43 12.46 6.70 8.86
C ARG A 43 13.18 5.36 8.60
N VAL A 44 12.40 4.38 8.18
CA VAL A 44 12.90 3.06 7.77
C VAL A 44 12.93 2.98 6.26
N CYS A 45 14.02 2.47 5.69
CA CYS A 45 14.12 2.21 4.26
C CYS A 45 14.02 0.70 4.01
N LEU A 46 13.05 0.27 3.19
CA LEU A 46 12.86 -1.11 2.77
C LEU A 46 13.25 -1.24 1.29
N LEU A 47 14.31 -1.99 1.02
CA LEU A 47 14.86 -2.16 -0.33
C LEU A 47 14.65 -3.58 -0.81
N SER A 48 13.86 -3.74 -1.86
CA SER A 48 13.68 -4.99 -2.59
C SER A 48 12.91 -4.73 -3.89
N TYR A 49 12.23 -5.76 -4.38
CA TYR A 49 11.51 -5.77 -5.65
C TYR A 49 10.06 -6.21 -5.46
N GLN A 50 9.70 -7.47 -5.70
CA GLN A 50 8.35 -7.97 -5.48
C GLN A 50 8.12 -8.32 -4.01
N ASP A 51 6.95 -7.97 -3.47
CA ASP A 51 6.51 -8.26 -2.10
C ASP A 51 7.44 -7.68 -1.01
N THR A 52 8.03 -6.51 -1.21
CA THR A 52 9.03 -5.90 -0.30
C THR A 52 8.53 -5.83 1.14
N TYR A 53 7.33 -5.29 1.35
CA TYR A 53 6.63 -5.26 2.63
C TYR A 53 5.39 -6.13 2.58
N TYR A 54 5.32 -7.10 3.47
CA TYR A 54 4.19 -8.02 3.59
C TYR A 54 3.60 -7.99 5.00
N SER A 55 2.40 -7.39 5.18
CA SER A 55 1.62 -7.44 6.42
C SER A 55 0.86 -8.78 6.46
N ASP A 56 1.41 -9.76 7.17
CA ASP A 56 0.92 -11.14 7.19
C ASP A 56 0.15 -11.45 8.49
N ASN A 57 -0.82 -10.57 8.80
CA ASN A 57 -1.73 -10.72 9.95
C ASN A 57 -3.03 -9.97 9.65
N ASP A 58 -4.13 -10.68 9.63
CA ASP A 58 -5.47 -10.19 9.24
C ASP A 58 -6.14 -9.24 10.25
N LEU A 59 -5.53 -9.05 11.42
CA LEU A 59 -5.97 -8.12 12.46
C LEU A 59 -4.89 -7.09 12.83
N CYS A 60 -3.82 -6.99 12.02
CA CYS A 60 -2.74 -6.08 12.38
C CYS A 60 -3.11 -4.60 12.19
N GLN A 61 -2.46 -3.78 12.98
CA GLN A 61 -2.37 -2.33 12.80
C GLN A 61 -0.90 -1.96 12.73
N HIS A 62 -0.46 -1.36 11.61
CA HIS A 62 0.92 -0.96 11.39
C HIS A 62 0.99 0.49 10.93
N TYR A 63 2.07 1.17 11.29
CA TYR A 63 2.27 2.58 10.97
C TYR A 63 3.67 2.84 10.45
N PHE A 64 3.74 3.45 9.28
CA PHE A 64 4.98 3.92 8.66
C PHE A 64 4.97 5.45 8.62
N GLN A 65 6.05 6.08 9.09
CA GLN A 65 6.20 7.53 9.02
C GLN A 65 7.55 7.90 8.43
N ASP A 66 7.55 8.87 7.51
CA ASP A 66 8.75 9.42 6.89
C ASP A 66 9.71 8.32 6.37
N SER A 67 9.15 7.18 5.95
CA SER A 67 9.87 5.97 5.55
C SER A 67 9.94 5.85 4.03
N GLU A 68 10.82 4.97 3.54
CA GLU A 68 11.00 4.75 2.11
C GLU A 68 10.82 3.28 1.77
N ILE A 69 10.04 2.96 0.73
CA ILE A 69 9.75 1.58 0.32
C ILE A 69 9.95 1.46 -1.18
N HIS A 70 10.85 0.57 -1.57
CA HIS A 70 11.18 0.28 -2.96
C HIS A 70 10.61 -1.05 -3.42
N GLY A 71 10.18 -1.11 -4.67
CA GLY A 71 9.75 -2.37 -5.26
C GLY A 71 9.23 -2.26 -6.68
N THR A 72 8.68 -3.36 -7.17
CA THR A 72 8.18 -3.49 -8.54
C THR A 72 6.69 -3.84 -8.56
N VAL A 73 6.35 -5.09 -8.27
CA VAL A 73 4.96 -5.59 -8.31
C VAL A 73 4.54 -6.00 -6.92
N ASP A 74 3.34 -5.54 -6.50
CA ASP A 74 2.74 -5.91 -5.23
C ASP A 74 3.68 -5.68 -4.04
N PHE A 75 4.57 -4.70 -4.16
CA PHE A 75 5.67 -4.57 -3.20
C PHE A 75 5.23 -4.05 -1.83
N ILE A 76 3.98 -3.63 -1.70
CA ILE A 76 3.30 -3.38 -0.42
C ILE A 76 2.04 -4.25 -0.43
N CYS A 77 2.09 -5.41 0.23
CA CYS A 77 1.02 -6.40 0.13
C CYS A 77 0.61 -6.98 1.48
N GLY A 78 -0.57 -7.59 1.53
CA GLY A 78 -1.07 -8.30 2.71
C GLY A 78 -2.37 -7.77 3.29
N ASP A 79 -2.52 -7.94 4.60
CA ASP A 79 -3.76 -7.77 5.33
C ASP A 79 -3.68 -6.68 6.40
N GLY A 80 -4.78 -6.47 7.12
CA GLY A 80 -4.87 -5.54 8.23
C GLY A 80 -5.03 -4.08 7.84
N ASP A 81 -4.92 -3.19 8.80
CA ASP A 81 -4.94 -1.74 8.62
C ASP A 81 -3.52 -1.19 8.72
N VAL A 82 -3.01 -0.63 7.63
CA VAL A 82 -1.67 -0.09 7.55
C VAL A 82 -1.72 1.36 7.07
N TRP A 83 -1.13 2.26 7.86
CA TRP A 83 -1.05 3.67 7.53
C TRP A 83 0.37 4.07 7.15
N PHE A 84 0.51 4.67 5.98
CA PHE A 84 1.75 5.24 5.47
C PHE A 84 1.65 6.76 5.49
N GLU A 85 2.39 7.40 6.37
CA GLU A 85 2.39 8.85 6.58
C GLU A 85 3.66 9.47 6.00
N ARG A 86 3.54 10.34 5.01
CA ARG A 86 4.65 11.03 4.34
C ARG A 86 5.78 10.10 3.90
N CYS A 87 5.43 8.90 3.45
CA CYS A 87 6.40 7.94 2.94
C CYS A 87 6.77 8.24 1.49
N ARG A 88 8.01 7.91 1.13
CA ARG A 88 8.48 7.88 -0.24
C ARG A 88 8.32 6.47 -0.80
N ILE A 89 7.52 6.32 -1.83
CA ILE A 89 7.22 5.05 -2.49
C ILE A 89 7.94 5.06 -3.84
N VAL A 90 8.88 4.13 -4.04
CA VAL A 90 9.74 4.10 -5.22
C VAL A 90 9.49 2.85 -6.03
N THR A 91 9.07 3.03 -7.29
CA THR A 91 8.93 1.90 -8.20
C THR A 91 10.25 1.66 -8.92
N GLU A 92 10.76 0.44 -8.80
CA GLU A 92 12.02 0.00 -9.40
C GLU A 92 11.78 -0.61 -10.79
N LYS A 93 12.87 -0.87 -11.53
CA LYS A 93 12.77 -1.58 -12.81
C LYS A 93 12.27 -3.02 -12.60
N ARG A 94 11.17 -3.37 -13.22
CA ARG A 94 10.61 -4.72 -13.15
C ARG A 94 11.47 -5.77 -13.84
N THR A 95 12.14 -5.39 -14.90
CA THR A 95 13.07 -6.24 -15.66
C THR A 95 14.39 -5.51 -15.87
N ALA A 96 15.47 -6.24 -16.11
CA ALA A 96 16.79 -5.67 -16.33
C ALA A 96 16.82 -4.62 -17.45
N ASN A 97 15.99 -4.79 -18.49
CA ASN A 97 15.86 -3.84 -19.62
C ASN A 97 14.82 -2.73 -19.37
N GLY A 98 14.20 -2.67 -18.19
CA GLY A 98 13.22 -1.64 -17.82
C GLY A 98 11.83 -1.83 -18.43
N SER A 99 11.51 -2.99 -18.99
CA SER A 99 10.16 -3.29 -19.50
C SER A 99 9.24 -3.74 -18.38
N GLY A 100 7.93 -3.67 -18.62
CA GLY A 100 6.89 -4.13 -17.72
C GLY A 100 6.15 -2.97 -17.04
N ARG A 101 5.16 -3.33 -16.26
CA ARG A 101 4.26 -2.44 -15.52
C ARG A 101 4.33 -2.77 -14.05
N ASP A 102 4.42 -1.77 -13.21
CA ASP A 102 4.47 -1.94 -11.77
C ASP A 102 3.10 -1.74 -11.14
N VAL A 103 2.87 -2.42 -10.03
CA VAL A 103 1.71 -2.24 -9.15
C VAL A 103 2.22 -2.04 -7.74
N ILE A 104 1.91 -0.89 -7.13
CA ILE A 104 2.46 -0.56 -5.81
C ILE A 104 1.89 -1.47 -4.73
N ALA A 105 0.56 -1.48 -4.58
CA ALA A 105 -0.07 -2.17 -3.47
C ALA A 105 -0.96 -3.34 -3.92
N ALA A 106 -0.96 -4.41 -3.13
CA ALA A 106 -1.84 -5.55 -3.28
C ALA A 106 -2.48 -5.94 -1.93
N PRO A 107 -3.46 -5.16 -1.43
CA PRO A 107 -4.15 -5.49 -0.20
C PRO A 107 -5.08 -6.67 -0.39
N LYS A 108 -5.31 -7.42 0.68
CA LYS A 108 -6.37 -8.44 0.74
C LYS A 108 -7.41 -8.18 1.83
N THR A 109 -7.25 -7.22 2.68
CA THR A 109 -8.06 -6.81 3.84
C THR A 109 -9.22 -7.75 4.16
N SER A 110 -9.11 -8.56 5.22
CA SER A 110 -10.08 -9.62 5.47
C SER A 110 -10.91 -9.42 6.74
N LYS A 111 -10.34 -8.88 7.80
CA LYS A 111 -11.00 -8.75 9.12
C LYS A 111 -10.98 -7.34 9.69
N THR A 112 -10.31 -6.40 9.03
CA THR A 112 -10.28 -5.00 9.42
C THR A 112 -11.09 -4.15 8.44
N ASP A 113 -11.32 -2.87 8.76
CA ASP A 113 -12.28 -2.04 8.04
C ASP A 113 -11.64 -0.98 7.15
N TRP A 114 -10.33 -0.69 7.32
CA TRP A 114 -9.69 0.45 6.67
C TRP A 114 -8.70 0.04 5.57
N GLY A 115 -7.95 -1.05 5.75
CA GLY A 115 -6.94 -1.52 4.81
C GLY A 115 -5.71 -0.62 4.75
N TYR A 116 -5.19 -0.39 3.55
CA TYR A 116 -3.99 0.42 3.34
C TYR A 116 -4.35 1.87 3.07
N VAL A 117 -3.80 2.77 3.88
CA VAL A 117 -3.99 4.22 3.75
C VAL A 117 -2.64 4.88 3.51
N PHE A 118 -2.46 5.49 2.35
CA PHE A 118 -1.31 6.29 1.98
C PHE A 118 -1.68 7.77 2.13
N ASN A 119 -1.07 8.46 3.10
CA ASN A 119 -1.39 9.85 3.40
C ASN A 119 -0.17 10.75 3.22
N HIS A 120 -0.28 11.78 2.39
CA HIS A 120 0.81 12.70 2.05
C HIS A 120 2.08 11.99 1.54
N CYS A 121 1.94 10.83 0.92
CA CYS A 121 3.06 10.10 0.35
C CYS A 121 3.55 10.71 -0.96
N THR A 122 4.83 10.51 -1.27
CA THR A 122 5.42 10.89 -2.56
C THR A 122 5.74 9.63 -3.35
N ILE A 123 5.29 9.56 -4.60
CA ILE A 123 5.66 8.48 -5.51
C ILE A 123 6.75 8.95 -6.46
N GLU A 124 7.88 8.25 -6.42
CA GLU A 124 8.94 8.33 -7.42
C GLU A 124 8.92 7.10 -8.29
N ASN A 125 8.69 7.31 -9.57
CA ASN A 125 8.63 6.23 -10.53
C ASN A 125 9.89 6.23 -11.40
N LEU A 126 10.71 5.18 -11.30
CA LEU A 126 11.93 5.00 -12.09
C LEU A 126 11.65 4.33 -13.43
N VAL A 127 10.48 3.76 -13.60
CA VAL A 127 10.02 3.09 -14.80
C VAL A 127 8.62 3.57 -15.19
N SER A 128 8.02 2.97 -16.19
CA SER A 128 6.69 3.31 -16.66
C SER A 128 6.08 2.11 -17.37
N PRO A 129 4.78 1.92 -17.34
CA PRO A 129 3.77 2.56 -16.48
C PRO A 129 3.66 1.92 -15.09
N PHE A 130 2.85 2.52 -14.20
CA PHE A 130 2.51 1.93 -12.91
C PHE A 130 1.04 2.16 -12.53
N GLU A 131 0.53 1.38 -11.58
CA GLU A 131 -0.76 1.56 -10.93
C GLU A 131 -0.60 1.67 -9.42
N TYR A 132 -1.55 2.34 -8.78
CA TYR A 132 -1.59 2.48 -7.32
C TYR A 132 -1.80 1.15 -6.60
N ALA A 133 -2.73 0.33 -7.07
CA ALA A 133 -3.04 -0.94 -6.43
C ALA A 133 -3.82 -1.88 -7.35
N ARG A 134 -3.83 -3.17 -6.96
CA ARG A 134 -4.75 -4.19 -7.43
C ARG A 134 -5.34 -4.97 -6.26
N GLY A 135 -6.44 -5.67 -6.46
CA GLY A 135 -6.94 -6.61 -5.46
C GLY A 135 -6.06 -7.87 -5.40
N TRP A 136 -5.87 -8.39 -4.19
CA TRP A 136 -5.24 -9.70 -4.03
C TRP A 136 -6.28 -10.76 -3.66
N HIS A 137 -6.95 -10.60 -2.53
CA HIS A 137 -8.04 -11.48 -2.05
C HIS A 137 -9.02 -10.70 -1.17
N SER A 138 -10.06 -11.38 -0.69
CA SER A 138 -11.02 -10.90 0.32
C SER A 138 -11.70 -9.59 -0.07
N VAL A 139 -11.61 -8.56 0.75
CA VAL A 139 -12.22 -7.23 0.57
C VAL A 139 -11.10 -6.20 0.46
N PRO A 140 -10.35 -6.15 -0.64
CA PRO A 140 -9.17 -5.29 -0.73
C PRO A 140 -9.56 -3.82 -0.58
N ARG A 141 -8.80 -3.10 0.25
CA ARG A 141 -8.98 -1.67 0.52
C ARG A 141 -7.66 -0.94 0.39
N CYS A 142 -7.62 0.09 -0.45
CA CYS A 142 -6.43 0.90 -0.69
C CYS A 142 -6.83 2.35 -0.95
N ILE A 143 -6.37 3.24 -0.12
CA ILE A 143 -6.74 4.66 -0.12
C ILE A 143 -5.49 5.51 -0.30
N TRP A 144 -5.52 6.42 -1.25
CA TRP A 144 -4.46 7.36 -1.54
C TRP A 144 -4.95 8.80 -1.28
N LEU A 145 -4.37 9.47 -0.29
CA LEU A 145 -4.75 10.80 0.13
C LEU A 145 -3.57 11.76 -0.03
N TYR A 146 -3.80 12.88 -0.70
CA TYR A 146 -2.83 13.96 -0.85
C TYR A 146 -1.46 13.48 -1.36
N THR A 147 -1.49 12.54 -2.30
CA THR A 147 -0.29 11.92 -2.86
C THR A 147 0.38 12.86 -3.85
N THR A 148 1.70 13.01 -3.75
CA THR A 148 2.51 13.74 -4.73
C THR A 148 3.13 12.77 -5.74
N LEU A 149 2.90 12.98 -7.03
CA LEU A 149 3.52 12.23 -8.11
C LEU A 149 4.68 13.04 -8.71
N LEU A 150 5.89 12.48 -8.70
CA LEU A 150 7.05 13.14 -9.34
C LEU A 150 7.04 13.00 -10.87
N SER A 151 6.34 12.00 -11.39
CA SER A 151 6.17 11.73 -12.84
C SER A 151 4.73 11.27 -13.11
N PRO A 152 3.74 12.19 -13.05
CA PRO A 152 2.32 11.83 -13.16
C PRO A 152 1.95 11.19 -14.50
N GLU A 153 2.68 11.48 -15.57
CA GLU A 153 2.49 10.90 -16.91
C GLU A 153 2.74 9.39 -16.96
N LYS A 154 3.41 8.84 -15.95
CA LYS A 154 3.70 7.41 -15.83
C LYS A 154 2.62 6.62 -15.09
N LEU A 155 1.72 7.29 -14.38
CA LEU A 155 0.58 6.63 -13.77
C LEU A 155 -0.42 6.21 -14.85
N ASN A 156 -0.80 4.92 -14.82
CA ASN A 156 -1.80 4.41 -15.76
C ASN A 156 -3.10 5.25 -15.62
N PRO A 157 -3.73 5.65 -16.74
CA PRO A 157 -4.99 6.40 -16.69
C PRO A 157 -6.11 5.75 -15.85
N ASN A 158 -6.16 4.43 -15.79
CA ASN A 158 -7.10 3.70 -14.95
C ASN A 158 -6.77 3.80 -13.45
N ARG A 159 -5.57 4.22 -13.10
CA ARG A 159 -5.04 4.45 -11.74
C ARG A 159 -4.93 3.19 -10.88
N PHE A 160 -5.84 2.25 -11.01
CA PHE A 160 -5.85 0.96 -10.34
C PHE A 160 -6.00 -0.17 -11.36
N ASP A 161 -5.36 -1.30 -11.08
CA ASP A 161 -5.54 -2.51 -11.89
C ASP A 161 -6.74 -3.31 -11.36
N THR A 162 -7.60 -3.74 -12.26
CA THR A 162 -8.79 -4.55 -11.92
C THR A 162 -8.48 -6.02 -11.64
N HIS A 163 -7.23 -6.45 -11.82
CA HIS A 163 -6.83 -7.82 -11.51
C HIS A 163 -7.05 -8.14 -10.01
N GLY A 164 -7.68 -9.25 -9.73
CA GLY A 164 -8.02 -9.66 -8.36
C GLY A 164 -9.22 -8.94 -7.74
N MET A 165 -9.85 -8.00 -8.43
CA MET A 165 -11.10 -7.38 -8.00
C MET A 165 -12.26 -8.33 -8.28
N ASN A 166 -12.60 -9.15 -7.29
CA ASN A 166 -13.61 -10.20 -7.42
C ASN A 166 -14.74 -10.10 -6.40
N THR A 167 -14.81 -9.02 -5.65
CA THR A 167 -15.86 -8.72 -4.68
C THR A 167 -16.47 -7.34 -4.90
N VAL A 168 -17.77 -7.17 -4.57
CA VAL A 168 -18.48 -5.86 -4.64
C VAL A 168 -18.06 -4.89 -3.53
N THR A 169 -17.24 -5.34 -2.60
CA THR A 169 -16.88 -4.58 -1.41
C THR A 169 -15.44 -4.01 -1.50
N ASN A 170 -14.80 -4.10 -2.68
CA ASN A 170 -13.52 -3.44 -2.93
C ASN A 170 -13.61 -1.94 -2.63
N VAL A 171 -12.56 -1.40 -2.05
CA VAL A 171 -12.45 0.04 -1.84
C VAL A 171 -11.10 0.52 -2.36
N PHE A 172 -11.10 1.07 -3.57
CA PHE A 172 -9.93 1.65 -4.23
C PHE A 172 -10.22 3.11 -4.52
N LYS A 173 -9.63 4.01 -3.76
CA LYS A 173 -9.97 5.45 -3.83
C LYS A 173 -8.73 6.32 -3.76
N GLU A 174 -8.85 7.51 -4.34
CA GLU A 174 -7.87 8.59 -4.18
C GLU A 174 -8.56 9.93 -3.95
N TYR A 175 -7.82 10.86 -3.34
CA TYR A 175 -8.24 12.24 -3.10
C TYR A 175 -7.03 13.17 -3.01
N GLY A 176 -7.09 14.31 -3.69
CA GLY A 176 -6.07 15.35 -3.56
C GLY A 176 -4.71 14.95 -4.12
N THR A 177 -4.66 14.23 -5.25
CA THR A 177 -3.41 13.88 -5.92
C THR A 177 -2.77 15.09 -6.56
N MET A 178 -1.50 15.34 -6.31
CA MET A 178 -0.74 16.50 -6.75
C MET A 178 0.43 16.12 -7.66
N ASP A 179 0.84 17.03 -8.52
CA ASP A 179 2.12 16.96 -9.21
C ASP A 179 3.28 17.45 -8.32
N ALA A 180 4.52 17.39 -8.84
CA ALA A 180 5.72 17.86 -8.14
C ALA A 180 5.73 19.38 -7.88
N GLN A 181 4.89 20.16 -8.56
CA GLN A 181 4.73 21.59 -8.40
C GLN A 181 3.62 21.96 -7.39
N GLY A 182 2.89 20.95 -6.88
CA GLY A 182 1.80 21.12 -5.92
C GLY A 182 0.45 21.47 -6.58
N ASN A 183 0.32 21.30 -7.90
CA ASN A 183 -0.96 21.45 -8.58
C ASN A 183 -1.81 20.20 -8.35
N ASP A 184 -3.11 20.39 -8.06
CA ASP A 184 -4.06 19.28 -7.99
C ASP A 184 -4.30 18.71 -9.39
N ILE A 185 -3.96 17.44 -9.56
CA ILE A 185 -4.11 16.66 -10.80
C ILE A 185 -5.09 15.50 -10.63
N THR A 186 -5.87 15.52 -9.56
CA THR A 186 -6.93 14.53 -9.33
C THR A 186 -7.95 14.63 -10.48
N PRO A 187 -8.27 13.52 -11.18
CA PRO A 187 -9.31 13.58 -12.20
C PRO A 187 -10.67 13.87 -11.58
N LYS A 188 -11.56 14.52 -12.32
CA LYS A 188 -12.92 14.78 -11.85
C LYS A 188 -13.72 13.51 -11.59
N THR A 189 -13.46 12.48 -12.37
CA THR A 189 -14.08 11.15 -12.27
C THR A 189 -13.08 10.10 -12.76
N ASN A 190 -13.11 8.93 -12.17
CA ASN A 190 -12.41 7.75 -12.68
C ASN A 190 -13.16 6.49 -12.27
N VAL A 191 -13.75 5.82 -13.24
CA VAL A 191 -14.58 4.63 -13.02
C VAL A 191 -13.84 3.38 -13.45
N LEU A 192 -13.61 2.47 -12.51
CA LEU A 192 -13.13 1.13 -12.80
C LEU A 192 -14.31 0.21 -13.11
N THR A 193 -14.19 -0.53 -14.21
CA THR A 193 -15.16 -1.57 -14.55
C THR A 193 -14.47 -2.92 -14.59
N PHE A 194 -15.01 -3.88 -13.86
CA PHE A 194 -14.47 -5.23 -13.75
C PHE A 194 -15.58 -6.28 -13.70
N SER A 195 -15.25 -7.52 -14.04
CA SER A 195 -16.18 -8.65 -14.00
C SER A 195 -15.90 -9.54 -12.82
N MET A 196 -16.95 -9.89 -12.09
CA MET A 196 -16.90 -10.86 -11.00
C MET A 196 -17.53 -12.17 -11.45
N LYS A 197 -16.79 -13.26 -11.26
CA LYS A 197 -17.28 -14.62 -11.48
C LYS A 197 -17.66 -15.25 -10.15
N ARG A 198 -18.91 -15.65 -10.03
CA ARG A 198 -19.41 -16.43 -8.89
C ARG A 198 -19.68 -17.84 -9.33
N LYS A 199 -19.16 -18.78 -8.60
CA LYS A 199 -19.43 -20.20 -8.76
C LYS A 199 -20.46 -20.63 -7.73
N LYS A 200 -21.53 -21.31 -8.17
CA LYS A 200 -22.56 -21.89 -7.33
C LYS A 200 -22.85 -23.31 -7.79
N MET A 201 -23.05 -24.22 -6.86
CA MET A 201 -23.54 -25.55 -7.20
C MET A 201 -25.06 -25.51 -7.29
N GLU A 202 -25.60 -25.85 -8.44
CA GLU A 202 -27.05 -25.98 -8.66
C GLU A 202 -27.32 -27.36 -9.25
N ASN A 203 -28.14 -28.16 -8.59
CA ASN A 203 -28.50 -29.52 -9.01
C ASN A 203 -27.31 -30.45 -9.27
N GLY A 204 -26.18 -30.24 -8.54
CA GLY A 204 -24.97 -31.06 -8.70
C GLY A 204 -24.00 -30.57 -9.81
N GLU A 205 -24.33 -29.53 -10.50
CA GLU A 205 -23.49 -28.90 -11.53
C GLU A 205 -22.93 -27.54 -11.08
N GLU A 206 -21.70 -27.22 -11.50
CA GLU A 206 -21.12 -25.91 -11.24
C GLU A 206 -21.68 -24.88 -12.23
N VAL A 207 -22.47 -23.93 -11.72
CA VAL A 207 -22.97 -22.79 -12.48
C VAL A 207 -22.06 -21.59 -12.21
N VAL A 208 -21.49 -21.01 -13.26
CA VAL A 208 -20.68 -19.80 -13.20
C VAL A 208 -21.52 -18.62 -13.67
N THR A 209 -21.76 -17.67 -12.79
CA THR A 209 -22.39 -16.40 -13.16
C THR A 209 -21.33 -15.32 -13.22
N GLU A 210 -21.38 -14.49 -14.25
CA GLU A 210 -20.53 -13.32 -14.40
C GLU A 210 -21.38 -12.06 -14.22
N GLN A 211 -20.92 -11.16 -13.34
CA GLN A 211 -21.59 -9.90 -13.08
C GLN A 211 -20.59 -8.77 -13.26
N ARG A 212 -20.93 -7.78 -14.08
CA ARG A 212 -20.12 -6.59 -14.29
C ARG A 212 -20.42 -5.55 -13.22
N HIS A 213 -19.35 -4.97 -12.65
CA HIS A 213 -19.40 -3.90 -11.65
C HIS A 213 -18.64 -2.69 -12.14
N SER A 214 -19.04 -1.54 -11.63
CA SER A 214 -18.34 -0.27 -11.87
C SER A 214 -18.26 0.52 -10.58
N ASP A 215 -17.04 0.90 -10.18
CA ASP A 215 -16.77 1.65 -8.97
C ASP A 215 -16.08 2.98 -9.33
N GLU A 216 -16.57 4.09 -8.79
CA GLU A 216 -15.93 5.39 -8.83
C GLU A 216 -14.72 5.37 -7.87
N THR A 217 -13.52 5.79 -8.34
CA THR A 217 -12.30 5.79 -7.53
C THR A 217 -11.97 7.16 -6.94
N ILE A 218 -12.59 8.23 -7.43
CA ILE A 218 -12.37 9.56 -6.90
C ILE A 218 -13.25 9.77 -5.66
N MET A 219 -12.60 10.10 -4.56
CA MET A 219 -13.26 10.29 -3.27
C MET A 219 -13.73 11.74 -3.11
N LYS A 220 -14.87 11.92 -2.44
CA LYS A 220 -15.32 13.24 -2.01
C LYS A 220 -14.58 13.69 -0.75
N SER A 221 -14.52 15.00 -0.51
CA SER A 221 -13.84 15.58 0.66
C SER A 221 -14.39 15.08 1.99
N GLU A 222 -15.71 14.91 2.10
CA GLU A 222 -16.35 14.40 3.31
C GLU A 222 -15.97 12.92 3.61
N ASP A 223 -15.76 12.11 2.58
CA ASP A 223 -15.30 10.73 2.74
C ASP A 223 -13.80 10.68 3.06
N ALA A 224 -13.00 11.52 2.42
CA ALA A 224 -11.57 11.63 2.71
C ALA A 224 -11.32 12.07 4.16
N ALA A 225 -12.12 12.97 4.69
CA ALA A 225 -12.03 13.45 6.08
C ALA A 225 -12.30 12.36 7.13
N ARG A 226 -12.87 11.21 6.74
CA ARG A 226 -13.08 10.07 7.66
C ARG A 226 -11.81 9.28 7.92
N TYR A 227 -10.80 9.39 7.03
CA TYR A 227 -9.52 8.71 7.19
C TYR A 227 -8.62 9.50 8.14
N THR A 228 -8.75 9.23 9.41
CA THR A 228 -7.90 9.78 10.48
C THR A 228 -7.26 8.66 11.27
N MET A 229 -6.12 8.89 11.88
CA MET A 229 -5.48 7.87 12.72
C MET A 229 -6.39 7.37 13.85
N ASN A 230 -7.19 8.28 14.43
CA ASN A 230 -8.16 7.88 15.47
C ASN A 230 -9.25 6.94 14.94
N ASN A 231 -9.74 7.17 13.73
CA ASN A 231 -10.75 6.28 13.14
C ASN A 231 -10.13 4.93 12.74
N VAL A 232 -8.91 4.94 12.18
CA VAL A 232 -8.22 3.73 11.69
C VAL A 232 -7.69 2.88 12.85
N PHE A 233 -7.08 3.52 13.86
CA PHE A 233 -6.35 2.82 14.91
C PHE A 233 -7.02 2.86 16.29
N GLY A 234 -8.11 3.61 16.43
CA GLY A 234 -8.80 3.73 17.71
C GLY A 234 -7.89 4.29 18.81
N ASN A 235 -7.62 3.49 19.83
CA ASN A 235 -6.81 3.90 20.99
C ASN A 235 -5.29 3.76 20.77
N TRP A 236 -4.83 3.28 19.63
CA TRP A 236 -3.40 3.20 19.34
C TRP A 236 -2.93 4.47 18.65
N HIS A 237 -2.01 5.21 19.25
CA HIS A 237 -1.50 6.49 18.78
C HIS A 237 -0.01 6.40 18.44
N PRO A 238 0.36 5.83 17.26
CA PRO A 238 1.76 5.61 16.89
C PRO A 238 2.57 6.90 16.73
N ASP A 239 1.96 7.98 16.28
CA ASP A 239 2.60 9.29 16.14
C ASP A 239 3.01 9.89 17.49
N GLU A 240 2.22 9.68 18.54
CA GLU A 240 2.58 10.08 19.92
C GLU A 240 3.72 9.25 20.48
N ILE A 241 3.75 7.94 20.17
CA ILE A 241 4.85 7.05 20.54
C ILE A 241 6.15 7.55 19.90
N ILE A 242 6.15 7.90 18.61
CA ILE A 242 7.30 8.47 17.92
C ILE A 242 7.78 9.74 18.64
N LYS A 243 6.88 10.69 18.89
CA LYS A 243 7.21 11.95 19.60
C LYS A 243 7.88 11.69 20.96
N GLN A 244 7.40 10.69 21.72
CA GLN A 244 7.96 10.32 23.02
C GLN A 244 9.36 9.70 22.88
N VAL A 245 9.55 8.79 21.91
CA VAL A 245 10.86 8.16 21.65
C VAL A 245 11.88 9.22 21.23
N GLU A 246 11.54 10.09 20.30
CA GLU A 246 12.44 11.15 19.84
C GLU A 246 12.84 12.13 20.96
N LYS A 247 11.88 12.48 21.82
CA LYS A 247 12.15 13.30 22.99
C LYS A 247 13.17 12.63 23.95
N LYS A 248 13.07 11.32 24.14
CA LYS A 248 14.00 10.54 24.95
C LYS A 248 15.39 10.51 24.30
N VAL A 249 15.48 10.22 23.00
CA VAL A 249 16.74 10.19 22.25
C VAL A 249 17.46 11.55 22.30
N LYS A 250 16.72 12.66 22.08
CA LYS A 250 17.29 14.02 22.18
C LYS A 250 17.86 14.32 23.57
N LYS A 251 17.20 13.84 24.65
CA LYS A 251 17.71 14.02 26.02
C LYS A 251 18.98 13.21 26.26
N LEU A 252 19.08 12.00 25.73
CA LEU A 252 20.28 11.16 25.86
C LEU A 252 21.47 11.77 25.13
N LYS A 253 21.28 12.23 23.89
CA LYS A 253 22.34 12.90 23.10
C LYS A 253 22.87 14.20 23.72
N LYS A 254 22.11 14.87 24.59
CA LYS A 254 22.57 16.06 25.32
C LYS A 254 23.38 15.73 26.59
N ARG A 255 23.43 14.48 26.99
CA ARG A 255 24.15 14.01 28.21
C ARG A 255 25.51 13.34 27.86
N LEU A 256 25.72 13.07 26.59
CA LEU A 256 26.98 12.60 26.00
C LEU A 256 27.79 13.79 25.46
#